data_b542b2d276166ef141567658a0471231
#
_entry.id   b542b2d276166ef141567658a0471231
#
_cell.length_a   1.000
_cell.length_b   1.000
_cell.length_c   1.000
_cell.angle_alpha   90.00
_cell.angle_beta   90.00
_cell.angle_gamma   90.00
#
_symmetry.space_group_name_H-M   'P 1'
#
loop_
_entity.id
_entity.type
_entity.pdbx_description
1 polymer ?
#
loop_
_entity_poly.entity_id
_entity_poly.type
_entity_poly.pdbx_seq_one_letter_code
_entity_poly.pdbx_strand_id
1 'polypeptide(L)'
;VTKRFVRTVINDQVPETFYDTIRSENRHYRLEQLKFIGDTVNEPVIANLCRREGLDVNIVGANISPMQGSMMSVFILQLIGETDAINEAEAYIDQSGAIRKRLTIDWENRTVMESA
;
A
#
# COMPACT_ATOMS: atom_id res chain seq x y z
N VAL A 1 -20.82 24.94 -7.59
CA VAL A 1 -19.81 24.00 -7.91
C VAL A 1 -19.93 22.75 -7.13
N THR A 2 -19.84 21.72 -7.80
CA THR A 2 -19.88 20.43 -7.18
C THR A 2 -18.64 20.20 -6.38
N LYS A 3 -18.85 19.97 -5.14
CA LYS A 3 -17.78 19.59 -4.33
C LYS A 3 -17.42 18.19 -4.69
N ARG A 4 -16.30 18.01 -5.26
CA ARG A 4 -15.93 16.68 -5.55
C ARG A 4 -14.68 16.37 -4.84
N PHE A 5 -14.66 15.22 -4.21
CA PHE A 5 -13.47 14.71 -3.66
C PHE A 5 -12.68 14.12 -4.77
N VAL A 6 -11.54 14.69 -5.00
CA VAL A 6 -10.66 14.15 -6.01
C VAL A 6 -9.81 13.14 -5.29
N ARG A 7 -10.18 11.89 -5.41
CA ARG A 7 -9.34 10.84 -4.88
C ARG A 7 -8.18 10.67 -5.82
N THR A 8 -7.01 10.56 -5.25
CA THR A 8 -5.82 10.34 -6.04
C THR A 8 -5.88 8.96 -6.67
N VAL A 9 -5.80 8.93 -7.98
CA VAL A 9 -5.78 7.68 -8.70
C VAL A 9 -4.33 7.27 -8.86
N ILE A 10 -4.00 6.05 -8.40
CA ILE A 10 -2.63 5.57 -8.48
C ILE A 10 -2.52 4.36 -9.37
N ASN A 11 -3.40 4.31 -10.36
CA ASN A 11 -3.55 3.15 -11.22
C ASN A 11 -2.25 2.73 -11.92
N ASP A 12 -1.39 3.69 -12.20
CA ASP A 12 -0.15 3.42 -12.91
C ASP A 12 0.80 2.52 -12.16
N GLN A 13 0.59 2.39 -10.84
CA GLN A 13 1.50 1.63 -10.00
C GLN A 13 1.03 0.20 -9.79
N VAL A 14 -0.14 -0.15 -10.33
CA VAL A 14 -0.71 -1.48 -10.16
C VAL A 14 -0.84 -2.11 -11.54
N PRO A 15 -0.05 -3.14 -11.85
CA PRO A 15 -0.17 -3.80 -13.14
C PRO A 15 -1.56 -4.40 -13.32
N GLU A 16 -2.04 -4.35 -14.55
CA GLU A 16 -3.38 -4.82 -14.87
C GLU A 16 -3.62 -6.25 -14.41
N THR A 17 -2.59 -7.08 -14.49
CA THR A 17 -2.73 -8.49 -14.13
C THR A 17 -2.96 -8.72 -12.65
N PHE A 18 -2.65 -7.75 -11.80
CA PHE A 18 -2.80 -7.93 -10.36
C PHE A 18 -4.24 -7.76 -9.88
N TYR A 19 -5.11 -7.15 -10.68
CA TYR A 19 -6.48 -6.97 -10.23
C TYR A 19 -7.16 -8.30 -9.98
N ASP A 20 -6.97 -9.26 -10.86
CA ASP A 20 -7.57 -10.58 -10.66
C ASP A 20 -6.93 -11.30 -9.48
N THR A 21 -5.64 -11.16 -9.29
CA THR A 21 -4.95 -11.75 -8.15
C THR A 21 -5.50 -11.21 -6.84
N ILE A 22 -5.69 -9.89 -6.76
CA ILE A 22 -6.24 -9.28 -5.56
C ILE A 22 -7.66 -9.77 -5.32
N ARG A 23 -8.45 -9.82 -6.38
CA ARG A 23 -9.86 -10.19 -6.26
C ARG A 23 -10.04 -11.64 -5.85
N SER A 24 -9.10 -12.51 -6.22
CA SER A 24 -9.22 -13.93 -5.90
C SER A 24 -8.87 -14.24 -4.46
N GLU A 25 -8.38 -13.28 -3.69
CA GLU A 25 -8.04 -13.52 -2.30
C GLU A 25 -9.32 -13.65 -1.47
N ASN A 26 -9.48 -14.79 -0.82
CA ASN A 26 -10.67 -15.06 -0.01
C ASN A 26 -10.54 -14.61 1.43
N ARG A 27 -9.32 -14.38 1.88
CA ARG A 27 -9.07 -13.99 3.26
C ARG A 27 -9.27 -12.49 3.40
N HIS A 28 -9.45 -12.04 4.63
CA HIS A 28 -9.51 -10.61 4.91
C HIS A 28 -8.19 -9.95 4.51
N TYR A 29 -8.26 -8.83 3.83
CA TYR A 29 -7.06 -8.12 3.45
C TYR A 29 -7.32 -6.62 3.40
N ARG A 30 -6.23 -5.87 3.32
CA ARG A 30 -6.28 -4.42 3.19
C ARG A 30 -5.18 -3.98 2.23
N LEU A 31 -5.52 -3.08 1.34
CA LEU A 31 -4.55 -2.53 0.40
C LEU A 31 -3.99 -1.23 0.95
N GLU A 32 -2.70 -1.04 0.82
CA GLU A 32 -2.05 0.15 1.34
C GLU A 32 -0.93 0.61 0.44
N GLN A 33 -0.73 1.92 0.42
CA GLN A 33 0.39 2.53 -0.26
C GLN A 33 1.38 3.00 0.80
N LEU A 34 2.64 2.62 0.65
CA LEU A 34 3.71 3.04 1.53
C LEU A 34 4.69 3.89 0.74
N LYS A 35 5.01 5.06 1.27
CA LYS A 35 6.03 5.93 0.68
C LYS A 35 7.20 6.05 1.63
N PHE A 36 8.40 5.88 1.09
CA PHE A 36 9.63 6.06 1.83
C PHE A 36 10.40 7.18 1.16
N ILE A 37 10.70 8.24 1.91
CA ILE A 37 11.37 9.41 1.36
C ILE A 37 12.75 9.54 1.95
N GLY A 38 13.76 9.46 1.07
CA GLY A 38 15.15 9.63 1.47
C GLY A 38 15.56 8.59 2.49
N ASP A 39 16.29 9.06 3.52
CA ASP A 39 16.82 8.20 4.56
C ASP A 39 16.00 8.27 5.84
N THR A 40 14.75 8.70 5.75
CA THR A 40 13.95 8.85 6.96
C THR A 40 13.58 7.52 7.59
N VAL A 41 13.67 6.42 6.82
CA VAL A 41 13.37 5.10 7.32
C VAL A 41 14.63 4.27 7.24
N ASN A 42 15.14 3.86 8.39
CA ASN A 42 16.42 3.13 8.46
C ASN A 42 16.27 1.63 8.60
N GLU A 43 15.06 1.14 8.74
CA GLU A 43 14.87 -0.28 8.94
C GLU A 43 14.18 -0.91 7.73
N PRO A 44 14.39 -2.22 7.50
CA PRO A 44 13.76 -2.88 6.35
C PRO A 44 12.30 -3.18 6.63
N VAL A 45 11.46 -2.16 6.50
CA VAL A 45 10.05 -2.23 6.90
C VAL A 45 9.32 -3.34 6.17
N ILE A 46 9.50 -3.45 4.86
CA ILE A 46 8.77 -4.47 4.08
C ILE A 46 9.20 -5.87 4.49
N ALA A 47 10.50 -6.08 4.68
CA ALA A 47 11.00 -7.38 5.11
C ALA A 47 10.46 -7.73 6.51
N ASN A 48 10.41 -6.75 7.39
CA ASN A 48 9.90 -6.97 8.74
C ASN A 48 8.41 -7.30 8.71
N LEU A 49 7.66 -6.68 7.83
CA LEU A 49 6.24 -7.03 7.67
C LEU A 49 6.08 -8.46 7.21
N CYS A 50 6.92 -8.90 6.29
CA CYS A 50 6.82 -10.26 5.76
C CYS A 50 7.16 -11.32 6.81
N ARG A 51 7.86 -10.94 7.87
CA ARG A 51 8.22 -11.88 8.93
C ARG A 51 7.18 -11.98 10.04
N ARG A 52 6.16 -11.14 10.02
CA ARG A 52 5.16 -11.15 11.10
C ARG A 52 4.28 -12.37 10.97
N GLU A 53 4.03 -13.02 12.09
CA GLU A 53 3.14 -14.17 12.11
C GLU A 53 1.70 -13.71 11.92
N GLY A 54 0.94 -14.50 11.17
CA GLY A 54 -0.45 -14.19 10.92
C GLY A 54 -0.67 -13.13 9.88
N LEU A 55 0.40 -12.67 9.21
CA LEU A 55 0.29 -11.66 8.19
C LEU A 55 1.01 -12.13 6.92
N ASP A 56 0.28 -12.12 5.82
CA ASP A 56 0.88 -12.34 4.52
C ASP A 56 0.91 -11.01 3.76
N VAL A 57 1.97 -10.79 3.00
CA VAL A 57 2.16 -9.53 2.30
C VAL A 57 2.40 -9.82 0.83
N ASN A 58 1.56 -9.25 -0.03
CA ASN A 58 1.80 -9.26 -1.46
C ASN A 58 2.23 -7.86 -1.88
N ILE A 59 3.32 -7.78 -2.62
CA ILE A 59 3.75 -6.53 -3.22
C ILE A 59 3.06 -6.43 -4.57
N VAL A 60 2.08 -5.54 -4.67
CA VAL A 60 1.25 -5.41 -5.85
C VAL A 60 1.91 -4.50 -6.87
N GLY A 61 2.65 -3.53 -6.40
CA GLY A 61 3.36 -2.61 -7.28
C GLY A 61 4.43 -1.89 -6.51
N ALA A 62 5.44 -1.40 -7.23
CA ALA A 62 6.54 -0.67 -6.63
C ALA A 62 7.11 0.29 -7.65
N ASN A 63 7.54 1.45 -7.17
CA ASN A 63 8.14 2.45 -8.03
C ASN A 63 9.13 3.28 -7.22
N ILE A 64 10.27 3.58 -7.84
CA ILE A 64 11.29 4.42 -7.24
C ILE A 64 11.46 5.63 -8.14
N SER A 65 11.29 6.81 -7.57
CA SER A 65 11.37 8.06 -8.33
C SER A 65 12.35 9.00 -7.69
N PRO A 66 13.13 9.73 -8.48
CA PRO A 66 13.98 10.77 -7.91
C PRO A 66 13.12 11.95 -7.47
N MET A 67 13.53 12.55 -6.37
CA MET A 67 13.00 13.82 -5.91
C MET A 67 14.17 14.76 -5.73
N GLN A 68 13.88 16.05 -5.55
CA GLN A 68 14.96 17.01 -5.33
C GLN A 68 15.83 16.56 -4.16
N GLY A 69 17.06 16.20 -4.47
CA GLY A 69 18.04 15.84 -3.48
C GLY A 69 17.82 14.52 -2.78
N SER A 70 16.85 13.70 -3.22
CA SER A 70 16.65 12.42 -2.58
C SER A 70 15.84 11.50 -3.48
N MET A 71 15.52 10.32 -2.97
CA MET A 71 14.73 9.33 -3.71
C MET A 71 13.44 9.07 -2.97
N MET A 72 12.39 8.80 -3.72
CA MET A 72 11.11 8.39 -3.14
C MET A 72 10.79 6.99 -3.65
N SER A 73 10.50 6.09 -2.73
CA SER A 73 10.06 4.73 -3.07
C SER A 73 8.60 4.61 -2.69
N VAL A 74 7.80 4.06 -3.59
CA VAL A 74 6.38 3.87 -3.36
C VAL A 74 6.06 2.40 -3.57
N PHE A 75 5.39 1.80 -2.60
CA PHE A 75 4.97 0.40 -2.68
C PHE A 75 3.47 0.31 -2.49
N ILE A 76 2.85 -0.56 -3.27
CA ILE A 76 1.44 -0.91 -3.07
C ILE A 76 1.43 -2.32 -2.52
N LEU A 77 0.90 -2.48 -1.32
CA LEU A 77 0.91 -3.76 -0.62
C LEU A 77 -0.51 -4.25 -0.38
N GLN A 78 -0.67 -5.56 -0.43
CA GLN A 78 -1.88 -6.21 0.03
C GLN A 78 -1.51 -6.94 1.32
N LEU A 79 -2.05 -6.46 2.43
CA LEU A 79 -1.82 -7.05 3.74
C LEU A 79 -2.96 -8.01 4.02
N ILE A 80 -2.64 -9.28 4.21
CA ILE A 80 -3.64 -10.33 4.33
C ILE A 80 -3.54 -10.96 5.70
N GLY A 81 -4.65 -11.05 6.40
CA GLY A 81 -4.70 -11.65 7.73
C GLY A 81 -5.91 -11.20 8.51
N GLU A 82 -5.94 -11.54 9.78
CA GLU A 82 -7.00 -11.09 10.66
C GLU A 82 -6.88 -9.59 10.88
N THR A 83 -8.00 -8.97 11.21
CA THR A 83 -8.03 -7.53 11.42
C THR A 83 -6.97 -7.07 12.41
N ASP A 84 -6.80 -7.81 13.51
CA ASP A 84 -5.83 -7.41 14.52
C ASP A 84 -4.40 -7.45 13.98
N ALA A 85 -4.08 -8.47 13.19
CA ALA A 85 -2.74 -8.57 12.62
C ALA A 85 -2.47 -7.42 11.66
N ILE A 86 -3.48 -7.04 10.86
CA ILE A 86 -3.33 -5.94 9.94
C ILE A 86 -3.21 -4.62 10.68
N ASN A 87 -4.01 -4.44 11.74
CA ASN A 87 -3.92 -3.21 12.54
C ASN A 87 -2.54 -3.06 13.18
N GLU A 88 -1.98 -4.15 13.67
CA GLU A 88 -0.64 -4.11 14.25
C GLU A 88 0.41 -3.78 13.20
N ALA A 89 0.23 -4.32 12.00
CA ALA A 89 1.14 -4.01 10.90
C ALA A 89 1.08 -2.52 10.55
N GLU A 90 -0.13 -1.96 10.51
CA GLU A 90 -0.28 -0.53 10.23
C GLU A 90 0.40 0.31 11.31
N ALA A 91 0.25 -0.07 12.56
CA ALA A 91 0.89 0.67 13.65
C ALA A 91 2.41 0.62 13.52
N TYR A 92 2.94 -0.55 13.17
CA TYR A 92 4.37 -0.68 12.96
C TYR A 92 4.84 0.23 11.82
N ILE A 93 4.13 0.23 10.70
CA ILE A 93 4.49 1.08 9.57
C ILE A 93 4.48 2.55 9.97
N ASP A 94 3.45 2.96 10.69
CA ASP A 94 3.34 4.36 11.09
C ASP A 94 4.47 4.77 12.02
N GLN A 95 4.91 3.86 12.90
CA GLN A 95 6.01 4.15 13.79
C GLN A 95 7.36 4.19 13.08
N SER A 96 7.45 3.54 11.93
CA SER A 96 8.72 3.46 11.20
C SER A 96 9.08 4.76 10.48
N GLY A 97 8.14 5.66 10.33
CA GLY A 97 8.36 6.90 9.59
C GLY A 97 7.92 6.85 8.15
N ALA A 98 7.49 5.70 7.66
CA ALA A 98 6.95 5.61 6.31
C ALA A 98 5.59 6.30 6.26
N ILE A 99 5.24 6.82 5.10
CA ILE A 99 3.94 7.46 4.89
C ILE A 99 2.99 6.40 4.36
N ARG A 100 1.93 6.14 5.09
CA ARG A 100 1.00 5.09 4.76
C ARG A 100 -0.37 5.66 4.41
N LYS A 101 -0.97 5.13 3.35
CA LYS A 101 -2.34 5.46 2.98
C LYS A 101 -3.08 4.19 2.65
N ARG A 102 -4.33 4.09 3.09
CA ARG A 102 -5.19 2.98 2.72
C ARG A 102 -5.74 3.20 1.33
N LEU A 103 -5.94 2.11 0.61
CA LEU A 103 -6.39 2.16 -0.76
C LEU A 103 -7.69 1.39 -0.94
N THR A 104 -8.47 1.81 -1.93
CA THR A 104 -9.71 1.15 -2.31
C THR A 104 -9.68 0.91 -3.81
N ILE A 105 -10.22 -0.22 -4.24
CA ILE A 105 -10.31 -0.53 -5.65
C ILE A 105 -11.74 -0.29 -6.13
N ASP A 106 -11.85 0.47 -7.20
CA ASP A 106 -13.10 0.58 -7.95
C ASP A 106 -13.07 -0.56 -8.97
N TRP A 107 -13.73 -1.66 -8.65
CA TRP A 107 -13.67 -2.84 -9.49
C TRP A 107 -14.32 -2.65 -10.85
N GLU A 108 -15.32 -1.79 -10.90
CA GLU A 108 -16.02 -1.55 -12.16
C GLU A 108 -15.09 -0.89 -13.17
N ASN A 109 -14.30 0.05 -12.73
CA ASN A 109 -13.38 0.78 -13.60
C ASN A 109 -11.94 0.29 -13.50
N ARG A 110 -11.67 -0.66 -12.65
CA ARG A 110 -10.34 -1.19 -12.36
C ARG A 110 -9.37 -0.06 -12.06
N THR A 111 -9.74 0.72 -11.07
CA THR A 111 -8.98 1.89 -10.67
C THR A 111 -8.66 1.79 -9.19
N VAL A 112 -7.42 2.10 -8.82
CA VAL A 112 -6.99 2.11 -7.43
C VAL A 112 -6.95 3.55 -6.96
N MET A 113 -7.58 3.82 -5.82
CA MET A 113 -7.71 5.17 -5.29
C MET A 113 -7.41 5.17 -3.81
N GLU A 114 -7.05 6.35 -3.29
CA GLU A 114 -6.91 6.50 -1.85
C GLU A 114 -8.29 6.39 -1.21
N SER A 115 -8.32 5.68 -0.08
CA SER A 115 -9.55 5.59 0.69
C SER A 115 -9.86 6.95 1.31
N ALA A 116 -11.12 7.29 1.32
CA ALA A 116 -11.55 8.56 1.89
C ALA A 116 -11.41 8.54 3.43
#